data_529bb7985f822c3daf97ec3af1c2404d
#
_entry.id   529bb7985f822c3daf97ec3af1c2404d
#
_cell.length_a   1.000
_cell.length_b   1.000
_cell.length_c   1.000
_cell.angle_alpha   90.00
_cell.angle_beta   90.00
_cell.angle_gamma   90.00
#
_symmetry.space_group_name_H-M   'P 1'
#
loop_
_entity.id
_entity.type
_entity.pdbx_description
1 polymer ?
#
loop_
_entity_poly.entity_id
_entity_poly.type
_entity_poly.pdbx_seq_one_letter_code
_entity_poly.pdbx_strand_id
1 'polypeptide(L)'
;MILFGALKLARDFPLERVRNIGIAAHIDAGKTTTTERILFYSGVVHKIGEVHDGAAVTDWMAQERERGITITAAAISTSWQDHRINIIDTPGHVDFTIEVERSMRVLDGVIAVFCAVGGVQPQSETVWRQADRYSVPRMVFVNKMDRTGADFLKVNKQIKDRLKANALPIQLPIGAEGDLTGIIDLVANK
;
A
#
# COMPACT_ATOMS: atom_id res chain seq x y z
N MET A 1 2.07 7.00 52.61
CA MET A 1 1.57 7.78 51.43
C MET A 1 2.56 7.58 50.30
N ILE A 2 2.31 6.57 49.45
CA ILE A 2 3.22 6.20 48.34
C ILE A 2 2.81 7.05 47.16
N LEU A 3 3.62 8.04 46.78
CA LEU A 3 3.49 8.79 45.54
C LEU A 3 3.82 7.83 44.40
N PHE A 4 2.82 7.35 43.69
CA PHE A 4 3.00 6.79 42.35
C PHE A 4 3.34 7.96 41.44
N GLY A 5 4.63 8.22 41.24
CA GLY A 5 5.11 9.03 40.16
C GLY A 5 4.69 8.38 38.85
N ALA A 6 3.71 8.97 38.15
CA ALA A 6 3.37 8.55 36.81
C ALA A 6 4.61 8.71 35.93
N LEU A 7 5.28 7.60 35.63
CA LEU A 7 6.27 7.56 34.56
C LEU A 7 5.54 7.96 33.28
N LYS A 8 5.69 9.23 32.92
CA LYS A 8 5.25 9.73 31.62
C LYS A 8 6.20 9.08 30.59
N LEU A 9 5.83 7.92 30.09
CA LEU A 9 6.50 7.34 28.93
C LEU A 9 6.40 8.38 27.81
N ALA A 10 7.49 9.13 27.62
CA ALA A 10 7.58 10.08 26.52
C ALA A 10 7.47 9.25 25.23
N ARG A 11 6.52 9.60 24.38
CA ARG A 11 6.42 9.01 23.04
C ARG A 11 7.54 9.59 22.19
N ASP A 12 8.20 8.76 21.40
CA ASP A 12 9.23 9.21 20.45
C ASP A 12 8.66 10.16 19.40
N PHE A 13 7.37 9.99 19.05
CA PHE A 13 6.65 10.84 18.11
C PHE A 13 5.33 11.32 18.72
N PRO A 14 4.95 12.61 18.57
CA PRO A 14 3.64 13.08 18.92
C PRO A 14 2.58 12.44 18.01
N LEU A 15 1.34 12.30 18.48
CA LEU A 15 0.28 11.61 17.72
C LEU A 15 0.00 12.24 16.35
N GLU A 16 0.14 13.56 16.27
CA GLU A 16 -0.04 14.30 15.01
C GLU A 16 0.97 13.91 13.91
N ARG A 17 2.08 13.27 14.31
CA ARG A 17 3.13 12.77 13.40
C ARG A 17 3.10 11.25 13.23
N VAL A 18 2.08 10.58 13.71
CA VAL A 18 1.90 9.14 13.50
C VAL A 18 0.85 8.93 12.42
N ARG A 19 1.15 8.04 11.44
CA ARG A 19 0.23 7.66 10.38
C ARG A 19 0.18 6.15 10.24
N ASN A 20 -1.03 5.63 10.22
CA ASN A 20 -1.29 4.22 9.93
C ASN A 20 -1.77 4.11 8.48
N ILE A 21 -0.95 3.55 7.62
CA ILE A 21 -1.28 3.37 6.19
C ILE A 21 -1.45 1.90 5.87
N GLY A 22 -2.54 1.59 5.16
CA GLY A 22 -2.76 0.24 4.63
C GLY A 22 -2.25 0.13 3.20
N ILE A 23 -1.73 -1.02 2.81
CA ILE A 23 -1.44 -1.33 1.42
C ILE A 23 -2.38 -2.44 0.98
N ALA A 24 -3.20 -2.14 0.00
CA ALA A 24 -4.22 -3.04 -0.53
C ALA A 24 -4.04 -3.24 -2.04
N ALA A 25 -4.20 -4.46 -2.50
CA ALA A 25 -4.01 -4.81 -3.91
C ALA A 25 -4.78 -6.08 -4.26
N HIS A 26 -5.07 -6.28 -5.53
CA HIS A 26 -5.43 -7.61 -6.01
C HIS A 26 -4.19 -8.52 -6.08
N ILE A 27 -4.41 -9.82 -6.22
CA ILE A 27 -3.34 -10.82 -6.36
C ILE A 27 -2.44 -10.40 -7.53
N ASP A 28 -1.14 -10.54 -7.35
CA ASP A 28 -0.10 -10.19 -8.34
C ASP A 28 -0.05 -8.72 -8.79
N ALA A 29 -0.73 -7.78 -8.14
CA ALA A 29 -0.54 -6.35 -8.45
C ALA A 29 0.82 -5.81 -7.99
N GLY A 30 1.54 -6.54 -7.13
CA GLY A 30 2.82 -6.16 -6.57
C GLY A 30 2.73 -5.49 -5.20
N LYS A 31 1.76 -5.90 -4.37
CA LYS A 31 1.60 -5.42 -3.00
C LYS A 31 2.88 -5.59 -2.18
N THR A 32 3.35 -6.82 -2.02
CA THR A 32 4.56 -7.16 -1.26
C THR A 32 5.79 -6.42 -1.81
N THR A 33 5.96 -6.38 -3.13
CA THR A 33 7.05 -5.65 -3.77
C THR A 33 7.00 -4.15 -3.43
N THR A 34 5.82 -3.54 -3.45
CA THR A 34 5.64 -2.11 -3.11
C THR A 34 5.99 -1.87 -1.64
N THR A 35 5.52 -2.72 -0.73
CA THR A 35 5.82 -2.65 0.70
C THR A 35 7.33 -2.77 0.95
N GLU A 36 7.98 -3.77 0.37
CA GLU A 36 9.44 -3.97 0.48
C GLU A 36 10.23 -2.77 -0.03
N ARG A 37 9.81 -2.14 -1.13
CA ARG A 37 10.46 -0.93 -1.65
C ARG A 37 10.28 0.26 -0.72
N ILE A 38 9.12 0.46 -0.13
CA ILE A 38 8.90 1.51 0.86
C ILE A 38 9.82 1.29 2.08
N LEU A 39 9.92 0.06 2.58
CA LEU A 39 10.79 -0.29 3.71
C LEU A 39 12.27 -0.10 3.38
N PHE A 40 12.68 -0.43 2.17
CA PHE A 40 14.04 -0.22 1.70
C PHE A 40 14.40 1.27 1.63
N TYR A 41 13.59 2.08 0.95
CA TYR A 41 13.85 3.52 0.81
C TYR A 41 13.71 4.30 2.12
N SER A 42 12.96 3.79 3.07
CA SER A 42 12.86 4.36 4.42
C SER A 42 13.98 3.87 5.37
N GLY A 43 14.90 3.03 4.90
CA GLY A 43 16.07 2.57 5.65
C GLY A 43 15.80 1.49 6.70
N VAL A 44 14.61 0.90 6.72
CA VAL A 44 14.26 -0.20 7.64
C VAL A 44 14.92 -1.51 7.21
N VAL A 45 15.02 -1.73 5.91
CA VAL A 45 15.62 -2.92 5.31
C VAL A 45 16.84 -2.54 4.48
N HIS A 46 17.95 -3.24 4.66
CA HIS A 46 19.23 -2.95 3.97
C HIS A 46 19.36 -3.65 2.61
N LYS A 47 18.52 -4.65 2.33
CA LYS A 47 18.46 -5.35 1.05
C LYS A 47 17.03 -5.40 0.57
N ILE A 48 16.87 -5.27 -0.74
CA ILE A 48 15.58 -5.47 -1.38
C ILE A 48 15.30 -6.97 -1.38
N GLY A 49 14.29 -7.40 -0.61
CA GLY A 49 13.77 -8.77 -0.65
C GLY A 49 12.95 -8.95 -1.93
N GLU A 50 13.24 -10.01 -2.70
CA GLU A 50 12.37 -10.41 -3.80
C GLU A 50 11.40 -11.50 -3.32
N VAL A 51 10.13 -11.36 -3.70
CA VAL A 51 9.05 -12.29 -3.30
C VAL A 51 9.37 -13.71 -3.77
N HIS A 52 9.99 -13.83 -4.95
CA HIS A 52 10.36 -15.12 -5.54
C HIS A 52 11.49 -15.85 -4.80
N ASP A 53 12.30 -15.12 -4.03
CA ASP A 53 13.41 -15.69 -3.26
C ASP A 53 13.02 -16.03 -1.81
N GLY A 54 11.75 -15.82 -1.42
CA GLY A 54 11.26 -16.04 -0.06
C GLY A 54 11.90 -15.13 0.99
N ALA A 55 12.50 -14.02 0.56
CA ALA A 55 13.25 -13.08 1.41
C ALA A 55 12.43 -11.85 1.84
N ALA A 56 11.14 -11.80 1.53
CA ALA A 56 10.27 -10.69 1.91
C ALA A 56 10.06 -10.65 3.44
N VAL A 57 10.27 -9.48 4.04
CA VAL A 57 10.12 -9.27 5.49
C VAL A 57 8.65 -9.31 5.91
N THR A 58 7.74 -8.95 5.01
CA THR A 58 6.30 -8.91 5.25
C THR A 58 5.64 -10.28 5.27
N ASP A 59 6.15 -11.24 4.50
CA ASP A 59 5.60 -12.60 4.41
C ASP A 59 6.37 -13.53 5.37
N TRP A 60 6.08 -13.41 6.68
CA TRP A 60 6.81 -14.14 7.73
C TRP A 60 6.33 -15.59 7.92
N MET A 61 5.09 -15.92 7.52
CA MET A 61 4.55 -17.27 7.62
C MET A 61 5.03 -18.15 6.45
N ALA A 62 5.36 -19.41 6.75
CA ALA A 62 5.77 -20.37 5.72
C ALA A 62 4.72 -20.53 4.60
N GLN A 63 3.43 -20.51 4.96
CA GLN A 63 2.31 -20.60 4.01
C GLN A 63 2.16 -19.36 3.14
N GLU A 64 2.50 -18.17 3.63
CA GLU A 64 2.51 -16.93 2.85
C GLU A 64 3.62 -16.98 1.79
N ARG A 65 4.81 -17.43 2.18
CA ARG A 65 5.96 -17.60 1.27
C ARG A 65 5.71 -18.66 0.19
N GLU A 66 5.11 -19.79 0.57
CA GLU A 66 4.81 -20.88 -0.36
C GLU A 66 3.76 -20.49 -1.40
N ARG A 67 2.76 -19.72 -0.99
CA ARG A 67 1.62 -19.33 -1.85
C ARG A 67 1.77 -17.95 -2.49
N GLY A 68 2.73 -17.15 -2.06
CA GLY A 68 2.93 -15.76 -2.51
C GLY A 68 1.76 -14.83 -2.20
N ILE A 69 1.00 -15.12 -1.13
CA ILE A 69 -0.16 -14.32 -0.69
C ILE A 69 -0.05 -13.98 0.78
N THR A 70 -0.41 -12.76 1.15
CA THR A 70 -0.51 -12.34 2.56
C THR A 70 -1.78 -12.94 3.19
N ILE A 71 -1.62 -13.65 4.29
CA ILE A 71 -2.72 -14.29 5.04
C ILE A 71 -3.07 -13.44 6.26
N THR A 72 -2.07 -12.99 7.01
CA THR A 72 -2.24 -12.24 8.25
C THR A 72 -1.77 -10.80 8.06
N ALA A 73 -2.53 -9.83 8.58
CA ALA A 73 -2.11 -8.43 8.55
C ALA A 73 -0.83 -8.25 9.38
N ALA A 74 0.25 -7.84 8.74
CA ALA A 74 1.51 -7.48 9.38
C ALA A 74 1.60 -5.96 9.53
N ALA A 75 2.07 -5.49 10.70
CA ALA A 75 2.30 -4.08 10.94
C ALA A 75 3.81 -3.82 11.09
N ILE A 76 4.37 -3.02 10.22
CA ILE A 76 5.78 -2.62 10.24
C ILE A 76 5.85 -1.11 10.38
N SER A 77 6.68 -0.63 11.31
CA SER A 77 6.87 0.82 11.53
C SER A 77 8.13 1.31 10.84
N THR A 78 8.02 2.45 10.19
CA THR A 78 9.14 3.19 9.62
C THR A 78 9.04 4.67 9.97
N SER A 79 10.09 5.43 9.71
CA SER A 79 10.13 6.87 9.89
C SER A 79 10.44 7.56 8.57
N TRP A 80 9.70 8.61 8.24
CA TRP A 80 9.91 9.42 7.06
C TRP A 80 9.53 10.87 7.32
N GLN A 81 10.43 11.81 7.02
CA GLN A 81 10.20 13.26 7.19
C GLN A 81 9.59 13.60 8.57
N ASP A 82 10.24 13.16 9.65
CA ASP A 82 9.80 13.36 11.04
C ASP A 82 8.41 12.78 11.39
N HIS A 83 7.89 11.87 10.58
CA HIS A 83 6.67 11.12 10.87
C HIS A 83 6.99 9.66 11.13
N ARG A 84 6.28 9.06 12.06
CA ARG A 84 6.21 7.61 12.22
C ARG A 84 5.10 7.08 11.33
N ILE A 85 5.45 6.19 10.42
CA ILE A 85 4.51 5.56 9.50
C ILE A 85 4.42 4.08 9.88
N ASN A 86 3.25 3.64 10.28
CA ASN A 86 2.95 2.23 10.50
C ASN A 86 2.30 1.70 9.21
N ILE A 87 3.00 0.81 8.53
CA ILE A 87 2.51 0.15 7.33
C ILE A 87 1.79 -1.11 7.77
N ILE A 88 0.50 -1.19 7.46
CA ILE A 88 -0.33 -2.35 7.74
C ILE A 88 -0.57 -3.06 6.42
N ASP A 89 0.13 -4.19 6.24
CA ASP A 89 -0.02 -5.02 5.06
C ASP A 89 -1.31 -5.83 5.19
N THR A 90 -2.31 -5.52 4.36
CA THR A 90 -3.62 -6.16 4.42
C THR A 90 -3.71 -7.33 3.45
N PRO A 91 -4.31 -8.47 3.84
CA PRO A 91 -4.58 -9.56 2.91
C PRO A 91 -5.37 -9.07 1.69
N GLY A 92 -4.95 -9.48 0.49
CA GLY A 92 -5.62 -9.13 -0.77
C GLY A 92 -6.71 -10.10 -1.18
N HIS A 93 -6.88 -11.21 -0.45
CA HIS A 93 -7.81 -12.29 -0.80
C HIS A 93 -9.18 -12.09 -0.16
N VAL A 94 -10.24 -12.40 -0.89
CA VAL A 94 -11.65 -12.25 -0.44
C VAL A 94 -11.98 -13.08 0.81
N ASP A 95 -11.26 -14.17 1.05
CA ASP A 95 -11.48 -15.06 2.19
C ASP A 95 -11.07 -14.42 3.53
N PHE A 96 -10.26 -13.36 3.50
CA PHE A 96 -9.75 -12.65 4.68
C PHE A 96 -10.47 -11.33 4.95
N THR A 97 -11.76 -11.26 4.67
CA THR A 97 -12.57 -10.03 4.81
C THR A 97 -12.53 -9.45 6.23
N ILE A 98 -12.49 -10.29 7.26
CA ILE A 98 -12.49 -9.85 8.67
C ILE A 98 -11.18 -9.15 9.02
N GLU A 99 -10.03 -9.66 8.57
CA GLU A 99 -8.71 -9.05 8.78
C GLU A 99 -8.61 -7.70 8.09
N VAL A 100 -9.13 -7.61 6.87
CA VAL A 100 -9.19 -6.35 6.11
C VAL A 100 -10.10 -5.34 6.83
N GLU A 101 -11.27 -5.73 7.31
CA GLU A 101 -12.18 -4.85 8.05
C GLU A 101 -11.58 -4.37 9.39
N ARG A 102 -10.89 -5.22 10.11
CA ARG A 102 -10.19 -4.84 11.35
C ARG A 102 -9.10 -3.80 11.07
N SER A 103 -8.33 -4.03 10.01
CA SER A 103 -7.28 -3.10 9.59
C SER A 103 -7.86 -1.75 9.19
N MET A 104 -8.94 -1.71 8.40
CA MET A 104 -9.57 -0.47 7.93
C MET A 104 -10.00 0.47 9.07
N ARG A 105 -10.35 -0.06 10.24
CA ARG A 105 -10.78 0.75 11.41
C ARG A 105 -9.69 1.61 12.03
N VAL A 106 -8.43 1.25 11.81
CA VAL A 106 -7.27 1.92 12.43
C VAL A 106 -6.43 2.69 11.42
N LEU A 107 -6.78 2.64 10.12
CA LEU A 107 -6.04 3.29 9.05
C LEU A 107 -6.39 4.76 8.91
N ASP A 108 -5.36 5.60 8.76
CA ASP A 108 -5.50 7.00 8.34
C ASP A 108 -5.63 7.13 6.82
N GLY A 109 -5.19 6.14 6.06
CA GLY A 109 -5.30 6.08 4.61
C GLY A 109 -4.88 4.73 4.04
N VAL A 110 -5.24 4.48 2.78
CA VAL A 110 -4.90 3.25 2.05
C VAL A 110 -4.20 3.59 0.75
N ILE A 111 -3.12 2.89 0.46
CA ILE A 111 -2.49 2.83 -0.86
C ILE A 111 -3.11 1.65 -1.60
N ALA A 112 -3.93 1.94 -2.61
CA ALA A 112 -4.53 0.94 -3.47
C ALA A 112 -3.62 0.70 -4.68
N VAL A 113 -2.98 -0.47 -4.74
CA VAL A 113 -2.06 -0.84 -5.83
C VAL A 113 -2.83 -1.52 -6.95
N PHE A 114 -2.79 -0.93 -8.15
CA PHE A 114 -3.38 -1.49 -9.36
C PHE A 114 -2.29 -1.89 -10.35
N CYS A 115 -2.50 -2.99 -11.06
CA CYS A 115 -1.63 -3.38 -12.16
C CYS A 115 -1.96 -2.55 -13.41
N ALA A 116 -0.96 -1.95 -14.05
CA ALA A 116 -1.13 -1.15 -15.25
C ALA A 116 -1.72 -1.93 -16.43
N VAL A 117 -1.51 -3.25 -16.47
CA VAL A 117 -2.05 -4.15 -17.51
C VAL A 117 -3.46 -4.64 -17.13
N GLY A 118 -3.61 -5.15 -15.89
CA GLY A 118 -4.86 -5.77 -15.42
C GLY A 118 -5.95 -4.77 -15.04
N GLY A 119 -5.56 -3.56 -14.64
CA GLY A 119 -6.50 -2.52 -14.21
C GLY A 119 -7.32 -2.88 -12.98
N VAL A 120 -8.58 -2.46 -12.96
CA VAL A 120 -9.53 -2.72 -11.88
C VAL A 120 -10.06 -4.15 -11.98
N GLN A 121 -9.84 -4.95 -10.94
CA GLN A 121 -10.31 -6.32 -10.82
C GLN A 121 -11.35 -6.48 -9.69
N PRO A 122 -12.14 -7.57 -9.65
CA PRO A 122 -13.21 -7.76 -8.64
C PRO A 122 -12.70 -7.64 -7.19
N GLN A 123 -11.51 -8.14 -6.90
CA GLN A 123 -10.89 -8.03 -5.57
C GLN A 123 -10.59 -6.57 -5.20
N SER A 124 -10.13 -5.78 -6.16
CA SER A 124 -9.92 -4.33 -5.96
C SER A 124 -11.22 -3.61 -5.64
N GLU A 125 -12.34 -3.99 -6.29
CA GLU A 125 -13.66 -3.43 -6.01
C GLU A 125 -14.12 -3.74 -4.58
N THR A 126 -13.87 -4.97 -4.10
CA THR A 126 -14.23 -5.37 -2.74
C THR A 126 -13.49 -4.54 -1.70
N VAL A 127 -12.16 -4.43 -1.81
CA VAL A 127 -11.34 -3.63 -0.90
C VAL A 127 -11.73 -2.14 -0.98
N TRP A 128 -12.02 -1.64 -2.18
CA TRP A 128 -12.45 -0.26 -2.38
C TRP A 128 -13.75 0.05 -1.63
N ARG A 129 -14.76 -0.84 -1.74
CA ARG A 129 -16.04 -0.70 -1.01
C ARG A 129 -15.86 -0.76 0.51
N GLN A 130 -14.92 -1.57 1.00
CA GLN A 130 -14.59 -1.61 2.42
C GLN A 130 -14.00 -0.26 2.87
N ALA A 131 -13.07 0.30 2.11
CA ALA A 131 -12.53 1.63 2.40
C ALA A 131 -13.61 2.72 2.37
N ASP A 132 -14.60 2.65 1.46
CA ASP A 132 -15.77 3.54 1.45
C ASP A 132 -16.58 3.39 2.74
N ARG A 133 -16.88 2.16 3.14
CA ARG A 133 -17.67 1.86 4.35
C ARG A 133 -17.06 2.45 5.61
N TYR A 134 -15.72 2.45 5.71
CA TYR A 134 -14.99 2.99 6.85
C TYR A 134 -14.50 4.43 6.64
N SER A 135 -14.89 5.06 5.53
CA SER A 135 -14.50 6.45 5.16
C SER A 135 -12.98 6.65 5.16
N VAL A 136 -12.22 5.63 4.77
CA VAL A 136 -10.74 5.69 4.71
C VAL A 136 -10.32 6.36 3.40
N PRO A 137 -9.53 7.45 3.44
CA PRO A 137 -8.96 8.08 2.25
C PRO A 137 -8.06 7.13 1.46
N ARG A 138 -8.02 7.28 0.14
CA ARG A 138 -7.25 6.40 -0.74
C ARG A 138 -6.34 7.18 -1.66
N MET A 139 -5.12 6.65 -1.80
CA MET A 139 -4.20 7.00 -2.85
C MET A 139 -4.02 5.79 -3.76
N VAL A 140 -4.08 5.99 -5.06
CA VAL A 140 -3.88 4.92 -6.03
C VAL A 140 -2.43 4.91 -6.51
N PHE A 141 -1.83 3.74 -6.52
CA PHE A 141 -0.52 3.48 -7.12
C PHE A 141 -0.68 2.51 -8.30
N VAL A 142 -0.43 2.99 -9.51
CA VAL A 142 -0.46 2.17 -10.73
C VAL A 142 0.92 1.57 -10.93
N ASN A 143 1.03 0.28 -10.70
CA ASN A 143 2.27 -0.48 -10.71
C ASN A 143 2.45 -1.27 -12.02
N LYS A 144 3.66 -1.74 -12.30
CA LYS A 144 4.00 -2.55 -13.48
C LYS A 144 3.82 -1.80 -14.80
N MET A 145 4.18 -0.51 -14.81
CA MET A 145 4.15 0.32 -16.01
C MET A 145 5.18 -0.10 -17.07
N ASP A 146 6.16 -0.89 -16.69
CA ASP A 146 7.21 -1.51 -17.51
C ASP A 146 6.74 -2.74 -18.30
N ARG A 147 5.55 -3.27 -18.01
CA ARG A 147 5.06 -4.49 -18.65
C ARG A 147 4.32 -4.20 -19.96
N THR A 148 4.44 -5.12 -20.91
CA THR A 148 3.69 -5.06 -22.19
C THR A 148 2.18 -5.01 -21.93
N GLY A 149 1.50 -4.07 -22.56
CA GLY A 149 0.08 -3.77 -22.38
C GLY A 149 -0.23 -2.82 -21.22
N ALA A 150 0.79 -2.20 -20.60
CA ALA A 150 0.60 -1.21 -19.55
C ALA A 150 -0.03 0.09 -20.08
N ASP A 151 -1.12 0.51 -19.46
CA ASP A 151 -1.84 1.73 -19.84
C ASP A 151 -2.38 2.45 -18.60
N PHE A 152 -1.71 3.51 -18.20
CA PHE A 152 -2.08 4.34 -17.05
C PHE A 152 -3.45 5.01 -17.23
N LEU A 153 -3.72 5.55 -18.42
CA LEU A 153 -4.96 6.29 -18.67
C LEU A 153 -6.17 5.37 -18.68
N LYS A 154 -6.03 4.16 -19.21
CA LYS A 154 -7.05 3.11 -19.14
C LYS A 154 -7.37 2.74 -17.70
N VAL A 155 -6.35 2.54 -16.85
CA VAL A 155 -6.56 2.24 -15.42
C VAL A 155 -7.27 3.38 -14.72
N ASN A 156 -6.83 4.63 -14.92
CA ASN A 156 -7.48 5.81 -14.36
C ASN A 156 -8.94 5.93 -14.78
N LYS A 157 -9.25 5.66 -16.05
CA LYS A 157 -10.63 5.62 -16.56
C LYS A 157 -11.45 4.51 -15.86
N GLN A 158 -10.88 3.31 -15.73
CA GLN A 158 -11.56 2.20 -15.04
C GLN A 158 -11.88 2.52 -13.58
N ILE A 159 -10.98 3.21 -12.86
CA ILE A 159 -11.21 3.66 -11.49
C ILE A 159 -12.42 4.59 -11.42
N LYS A 160 -12.54 5.53 -12.36
CA LYS A 160 -13.68 6.43 -12.45
C LYS A 160 -14.98 5.69 -12.79
N ASP A 161 -14.92 4.83 -13.80
CA ASP A 161 -16.13 4.18 -14.35
C ASP A 161 -16.64 3.06 -13.46
N ARG A 162 -15.77 2.20 -12.92
CA ARG A 162 -16.14 1.00 -12.14
C ARG A 162 -16.23 1.27 -10.66
N LEU A 163 -15.29 2.05 -10.10
CA LEU A 163 -15.27 2.35 -8.66
C LEU A 163 -16.04 3.64 -8.31
N LYS A 164 -16.54 4.37 -9.33
CA LYS A 164 -17.26 5.65 -9.17
C LYS A 164 -16.47 6.70 -8.39
N ALA A 165 -15.15 6.62 -8.47
CA ALA A 165 -14.24 7.49 -7.74
C ALA A 165 -13.97 8.77 -8.55
N ASN A 166 -13.86 9.91 -7.84
CA ASN A 166 -13.35 11.14 -8.42
C ASN A 166 -11.80 11.13 -8.41
N ALA A 167 -11.21 10.24 -9.24
CA ALA A 167 -9.78 10.05 -9.30
C ALA A 167 -9.11 11.17 -10.10
N LEU A 168 -8.14 11.84 -9.46
CA LEU A 168 -7.31 12.86 -10.09
C LEU A 168 -5.86 12.36 -10.13
N PRO A 169 -5.22 12.28 -11.31
CA PRO A 169 -3.80 12.01 -11.39
C PRO A 169 -3.00 13.13 -10.72
N ILE A 170 -2.07 12.76 -9.84
CA ILE A 170 -1.08 13.66 -9.26
C ILE A 170 0.29 13.47 -9.90
N GLN A 171 0.48 12.35 -10.61
CA GLN A 171 1.65 12.02 -11.39
C GLN A 171 1.23 11.39 -12.71
N LEU A 172 2.02 11.62 -13.76
CA LEU A 172 1.83 11.02 -15.09
C LEU A 172 3.12 10.30 -15.52
N PRO A 173 3.01 9.09 -16.10
CA PRO A 173 4.18 8.41 -16.65
C PRO A 173 4.65 9.09 -17.95
N ILE A 174 5.96 9.09 -18.17
CA ILE A 174 6.60 9.44 -19.44
C ILE A 174 6.89 8.13 -20.16
N GLY A 175 6.07 7.82 -21.15
CA GLY A 175 6.12 6.53 -21.83
C GLY A 175 5.42 5.41 -21.06
N ALA A 176 5.48 4.22 -21.64
CA ALA A 176 4.97 2.98 -21.04
C ALA A 176 5.79 1.80 -21.57
N GLU A 177 5.69 0.64 -20.93
CA GLU A 177 6.41 -0.58 -21.32
C GLU A 177 7.93 -0.37 -21.32
N GLY A 178 8.59 -0.76 -22.41
CA GLY A 178 10.03 -0.55 -22.61
C GLY A 178 10.46 0.92 -22.75
N ASP A 179 9.52 1.80 -23.04
CA ASP A 179 9.75 3.23 -23.24
C ASP A 179 9.43 4.06 -21.98
N LEU A 180 9.18 3.42 -20.84
CA LEU A 180 8.98 4.10 -19.56
C LEU A 180 10.29 4.75 -19.10
N THR A 181 10.41 6.06 -19.22
CA THR A 181 11.63 6.81 -18.92
C THR A 181 11.54 7.68 -17.67
N GLY A 182 10.34 7.94 -17.16
CA GLY A 182 10.18 8.78 -15.98
C GLY A 182 8.74 9.03 -15.59
N ILE A 183 8.57 9.97 -14.67
CA ILE A 183 7.28 10.38 -14.13
C ILE A 183 7.28 11.91 -14.04
N ILE A 184 6.20 12.53 -14.46
CA ILE A 184 5.92 13.96 -14.27
C ILE A 184 5.14 14.11 -12.98
N ASP A 185 5.66 14.86 -12.03
CA ASP A 185 4.94 15.24 -10.82
C ASP A 185 4.12 16.52 -11.09
N LEU A 186 2.81 16.38 -11.09
CA LEU A 186 1.89 17.48 -11.41
C LEU A 186 1.74 18.48 -10.23
N VAL A 187 2.07 18.05 -9.00
CA VAL A 187 2.01 18.92 -7.82
C VAL A 187 3.26 19.78 -7.75
N ALA A 188 4.43 19.17 -7.96
CA ALA A 188 5.70 19.88 -7.96
C ALA A 188 6.04 20.54 -9.30
N ASN A 189 5.29 20.25 -10.36
CA ASN A 189 5.49 20.71 -11.73
C ASN A 189 6.91 20.42 -12.26
N LYS A 190 7.35 19.18 -12.11
CA LYS A 190 8.69 18.68 -12.45
C LYS A 190 8.61 17.42 -13.30
#